data_547722bf0e5de1505c89fed9b4448495
#
_entry.id   547722bf0e5de1505c89fed9b4448495
#
_cell.length_a   1.000
_cell.length_b   1.000
_cell.length_c   1.000
_cell.angle_alpha   90.00
_cell.angle_beta   90.00
_cell.angle_gamma   90.00
#
_symmetry.space_group_name_H-M   'P 1'
#
loop_
_entity.id
_entity.type
_entity.pdbx_description
1 polymer ?
#
loop_
_entity_poly.entity_id
_entity_poly.type
_entity_poly.pdbx_seq_one_letter_code
_entity_poly.pdbx_strand_id
1 'polypeptide(L)'
;MPFVLVFARFRLGVQAFSPGTNAGAGVSCSLFSFYTPIGSSRTAFDAEVSAISVALSQLQNHLEKFNNVVILSDSKAALQAIASSKAPASADILHCRQALHRLDQHNKNVAMQWVPAHCGLQGNETADFLAKKAAKILQISLKPVPFHTAKRLIKISLRTTFEAKLQEANKNKDWLEGIKDIPSWPREKSVALFRLATGHDCLSKHLYKIKIFSSPLCPLCNQQEEMDANHLRHCPALPPGPLWERYWRARCIITDL
;
A
#
# COMPACT_ATOMS: atom_id res chain seq x y z
N MET A 1 -1.28 -31.56 32.74
CA MET A 1 -0.03 -31.40 31.97
C MET A 1 0.22 -29.91 31.73
N PRO A 2 1.45 -29.43 31.79
CA PRO A 2 1.76 -28.03 31.54
C PRO A 2 1.41 -27.61 30.08
N PHE A 3 1.05 -26.35 29.91
CA PHE A 3 0.83 -25.79 28.57
C PHE A 3 2.17 -25.59 27.86
N VAL A 4 2.21 -25.91 26.56
CA VAL A 4 3.32 -25.55 25.69
C VAL A 4 3.04 -24.18 25.08
N LEU A 5 3.91 -23.21 25.33
CA LEU A 5 3.83 -21.90 24.72
C LEU A 5 4.65 -21.87 23.42
N VAL A 6 4.00 -21.58 22.31
CA VAL A 6 4.62 -21.46 20.99
C VAL A 6 4.59 -20.02 20.55
N PHE A 7 5.74 -19.42 20.32
CA PHE A 7 5.90 -18.06 19.83
C PHE A 7 6.10 -18.10 18.31
N ALA A 8 5.20 -17.50 17.57
CA ALA A 8 5.27 -17.38 16.11
C ALA A 8 5.49 -15.93 15.72
N ARG A 9 6.58 -15.65 15.02
CA ARG A 9 6.99 -14.30 14.60
C ARG A 9 7.44 -14.27 13.16
N PHE A 10 7.31 -13.08 12.57
CA PHE A 10 7.84 -12.81 11.24
C PHE A 10 8.72 -11.56 11.22
N ARG A 11 9.62 -11.47 10.23
CA ARG A 11 10.38 -10.26 9.92
C ARG A 11 10.49 -10.07 8.41
N LEU A 12 10.34 -8.79 7.98
CA LEU A 12 10.80 -8.33 6.67
C LEU A 12 12.28 -7.94 6.78
N GLY A 13 13.06 -8.18 5.73
CA GLY A 13 14.42 -7.64 5.62
C GLY A 13 14.42 -6.11 5.60
N VAL A 14 15.58 -5.50 5.81
CA VAL A 14 15.77 -4.06 6.06
C VAL A 14 15.21 -3.11 4.99
N GLN A 15 14.78 -3.61 3.83
CA GLN A 15 14.16 -2.82 2.74
C GLN A 15 12.66 -3.13 2.61
N ALA A 16 11.89 -2.84 3.66
CA ALA A 16 10.47 -3.23 3.79
C ALA A 16 9.51 -2.69 2.72
N PHE A 17 9.94 -1.79 1.84
CA PHE A 17 9.08 -1.14 0.83
C PHE A 17 9.58 -1.27 -0.62
N SER A 18 10.70 -1.99 -0.85
CA SER A 18 11.17 -2.26 -2.21
C SER A 18 10.57 -3.55 -2.76
N PRO A 19 10.24 -3.64 -4.07
CA PRO A 19 9.94 -4.91 -4.70
C PRO A 19 11.13 -5.86 -4.51
N GLY A 20 10.90 -7.01 -3.85
CA GLY A 20 11.96 -7.99 -3.59
C GLY A 20 12.49 -8.04 -2.16
N THR A 21 11.82 -7.42 -1.17
CA THR A 21 12.20 -7.60 0.24
C THR A 21 11.96 -9.03 0.70
N ASN A 22 13.01 -9.61 1.25
CA ASN A 22 12.98 -10.96 1.79
C ASN A 22 12.15 -11.02 3.08
N ALA A 23 11.32 -12.05 3.22
CA ALA A 23 10.54 -12.29 4.43
C ALA A 23 10.99 -13.59 5.08
N GLY A 24 11.00 -13.61 6.42
CA GLY A 24 11.32 -14.80 7.21
C GLY A 24 10.31 -15.03 8.32
N ALA A 25 9.98 -16.28 8.58
CA ALA A 25 9.23 -16.72 9.74
C ALA A 25 10.14 -17.42 10.76
N GLY A 26 9.89 -17.15 12.03
CA GLY A 26 10.54 -17.82 13.16
C GLY A 26 9.53 -18.33 14.15
N VAL A 27 9.74 -19.52 14.66
CA VAL A 27 8.90 -20.18 15.66
C VAL A 27 9.79 -20.71 16.78
N SER A 28 9.39 -20.49 18.01
CA SER A 28 10.15 -20.97 19.19
C SER A 28 9.22 -21.46 20.28
N CYS A 29 9.53 -22.61 20.83
CA CYS A 29 8.90 -23.17 22.03
C CYS A 29 9.86 -24.14 22.73
N SER A 30 9.41 -24.76 23.83
CA SER A 30 10.19 -25.77 24.57
C SER A 30 10.42 -27.06 23.78
N LEU A 31 9.62 -27.36 22.75
CA LEU A 31 9.71 -28.59 21.99
C LEU A 31 10.58 -28.46 20.73
N PHE A 32 10.58 -27.27 20.12
CA PHE A 32 11.32 -26.99 18.89
C PHE A 32 11.61 -25.50 18.70
N SER A 33 12.62 -25.22 17.90
CA SER A 33 12.89 -23.90 17.34
C SER A 33 13.09 -24.04 15.84
N PHE A 34 12.33 -23.25 15.05
CA PHE A 34 12.32 -23.40 13.61
C PHE A 34 12.33 -22.03 12.93
N TYR A 35 12.95 -21.94 11.76
CA TYR A 35 12.90 -20.73 10.92
C TYR A 35 12.86 -21.12 9.45
N THR A 36 12.15 -20.32 8.64
CA THR A 36 12.00 -20.58 7.22
C THR A 36 11.86 -19.29 6.42
N PRO A 37 12.48 -19.22 5.21
CA PRO A 37 12.21 -18.13 4.29
C PRO A 37 10.76 -18.22 3.79
N ILE A 38 10.12 -17.05 3.63
CA ILE A 38 8.72 -16.97 3.20
C ILE A 38 8.61 -16.54 1.74
N GLY A 39 9.64 -15.91 1.21
CA GLY A 39 9.69 -15.37 -0.15
C GLY A 39 9.73 -13.84 -0.18
N SER A 40 10.18 -13.30 -1.31
CA SER A 40 10.45 -11.87 -1.47
C SER A 40 9.22 -11.01 -1.82
N SER A 41 8.09 -11.63 -2.14
CA SER A 41 6.88 -10.90 -2.61
C SER A 41 5.73 -10.90 -1.61
N ARG A 42 5.93 -11.47 -0.42
CA ARG A 42 4.89 -11.60 0.60
C ARG A 42 4.68 -10.29 1.36
N THR A 43 3.43 -10.03 1.76
CA THR A 43 3.12 -8.94 2.69
C THR A 43 3.47 -9.34 4.13
N ALA A 44 3.51 -8.35 5.03
CA ALA A 44 3.65 -8.59 6.47
C ALA A 44 2.58 -9.58 6.97
N PHE A 45 1.33 -9.35 6.56
CA PHE A 45 0.21 -10.24 6.90
C PHE A 45 0.41 -11.68 6.41
N ASP A 46 0.85 -11.87 5.15
CA ASP A 46 1.11 -13.22 4.61
C ASP A 46 2.19 -13.95 5.41
N ALA A 47 3.21 -13.21 5.82
CA ALA A 47 4.32 -13.77 6.56
C ALA A 47 3.94 -14.14 8.00
N GLU A 48 3.08 -13.36 8.66
CA GLU A 48 2.51 -13.70 9.97
C GLU A 48 1.65 -14.98 9.92
N VAL A 49 0.75 -15.06 8.93
CA VAL A 49 -0.03 -16.28 8.71
C VAL A 49 0.88 -17.48 8.43
N SER A 50 1.95 -17.28 7.64
CA SER A 50 2.91 -18.36 7.36
C SER A 50 3.70 -18.78 8.60
N ALA A 51 4.04 -17.88 9.52
CA ALA A 51 4.67 -18.23 10.78
C ALA A 51 3.78 -19.11 11.65
N ILE A 52 2.48 -18.76 11.75
CA ILE A 52 1.48 -19.59 12.46
C ILE A 52 1.33 -20.95 11.76
N SER A 53 1.29 -20.99 10.43
CA SER A 53 1.22 -22.24 9.66
C SER A 53 2.41 -23.16 9.93
N VAL A 54 3.61 -22.60 10.01
CA VAL A 54 4.83 -23.35 10.39
C VAL A 54 4.72 -23.89 11.81
N ALA A 55 4.26 -23.06 12.76
CA ALA A 55 4.05 -23.48 14.15
C ALA A 55 3.10 -24.68 14.23
N LEU A 56 1.95 -24.59 13.56
CA LEU A 56 0.94 -25.67 13.52
C LEU A 56 1.49 -26.95 12.85
N SER A 57 2.26 -26.81 11.77
CA SER A 57 2.89 -27.94 11.10
C SER A 57 3.91 -28.64 12.00
N GLN A 58 4.72 -27.88 12.74
CA GLN A 58 5.68 -28.45 13.69
C GLN A 58 4.97 -29.14 14.87
N LEU A 59 3.87 -28.62 15.37
CA LEU A 59 3.06 -29.26 16.41
C LEU A 59 2.52 -30.63 15.95
N GLN A 60 2.09 -30.77 14.69
CA GLN A 60 1.65 -32.03 14.14
C GLN A 60 2.76 -33.10 14.13
N ASN A 61 4.02 -32.74 14.04
CA ASN A 61 5.15 -33.62 14.11
C ASN A 61 5.52 -34.06 15.56
N HIS A 62 4.85 -33.48 16.59
CA HIS A 62 5.19 -33.68 18.00
C HIS A 62 3.96 -34.03 18.84
N LEU A 63 2.96 -34.70 18.27
CA LEU A 63 1.67 -34.97 18.91
C LEU A 63 1.79 -35.64 20.28
N GLU A 64 2.76 -36.55 20.46
CA GLU A 64 2.95 -37.27 21.71
C GLU A 64 3.55 -36.42 22.86
N LYS A 65 4.02 -35.21 22.55
CA LYS A 65 4.75 -34.38 23.52
C LYS A 65 3.90 -33.34 24.24
N PHE A 66 2.62 -33.18 23.83
CA PHE A 66 1.74 -32.17 24.44
C PHE A 66 0.25 -32.58 24.34
N ASN A 67 -0.57 -31.98 25.18
CA ASN A 67 -2.04 -32.05 25.07
C ASN A 67 -2.64 -30.64 24.90
N ASN A 68 -2.04 -29.66 25.56
CA ASN A 68 -2.51 -28.27 25.50
C ASN A 68 -1.38 -27.37 24.98
N VAL A 69 -1.71 -26.47 24.06
CA VAL A 69 -0.77 -25.51 23.48
C VAL A 69 -1.40 -24.14 23.33
N VAL A 70 -0.63 -23.09 23.54
CA VAL A 70 -1.03 -21.71 23.23
C VAL A 70 -0.06 -21.16 22.18
N ILE A 71 -0.58 -20.78 21.03
CA ILE A 71 0.18 -20.07 20.00
C ILE A 71 0.08 -18.56 20.26
N LEU A 72 1.21 -17.93 20.48
CA LEU A 72 1.33 -16.50 20.75
C LEU A 72 1.80 -15.78 19.48
N SER A 73 1.08 -14.74 19.07
CA SER A 73 1.44 -13.90 17.91
C SER A 73 1.09 -12.44 18.20
N ASP A 74 1.85 -11.51 17.66
CA ASP A 74 1.56 -10.08 17.73
C ASP A 74 0.67 -9.58 16.57
N SER A 75 0.32 -10.46 15.64
CA SER A 75 -0.60 -10.16 14.55
C SER A 75 -2.05 -10.49 14.88
N LYS A 76 -2.76 -9.55 15.49
CA LYS A 76 -4.20 -9.68 15.73
C LYS A 76 -4.98 -10.01 14.45
N ALA A 77 -4.60 -9.40 13.32
CA ALA A 77 -5.24 -9.62 12.04
C ALA A 77 -5.06 -11.08 11.54
N ALA A 78 -3.88 -11.68 11.70
CA ALA A 78 -3.63 -13.07 11.33
C ALA A 78 -4.46 -14.03 12.19
N LEU A 79 -4.47 -13.82 13.51
CA LEU A 79 -5.28 -14.61 14.45
C LEU A 79 -6.78 -14.56 14.11
N GLN A 80 -7.30 -13.35 13.86
CA GLN A 80 -8.70 -13.14 13.48
C GLN A 80 -9.04 -13.80 12.13
N ALA A 81 -8.14 -13.72 11.14
CA ALA A 81 -8.34 -14.32 9.84
C ALA A 81 -8.39 -15.87 9.92
N ILE A 82 -7.55 -16.46 10.76
CA ILE A 82 -7.53 -17.93 10.97
C ILE A 82 -8.78 -18.36 11.74
N ALA A 83 -9.18 -17.65 12.79
CA ALA A 83 -10.35 -17.97 13.61
C ALA A 83 -11.70 -17.67 12.92
N SER A 84 -11.72 -16.89 11.83
CA SER A 84 -12.95 -16.51 11.14
C SER A 84 -13.65 -17.69 10.49
N SER A 85 -14.98 -17.73 10.53
CA SER A 85 -15.83 -18.69 9.81
C SER A 85 -16.01 -18.37 8.32
N LYS A 86 -15.59 -17.19 7.86
CA LYS A 86 -15.66 -16.77 6.44
C LYS A 86 -14.75 -17.64 5.57
N ALA A 87 -15.01 -17.67 4.27
CA ALA A 87 -14.12 -18.32 3.31
C ALA A 87 -12.67 -17.83 3.48
N PRO A 88 -11.67 -18.73 3.46
CA PRO A 88 -10.28 -18.35 3.65
C PRO A 88 -9.78 -17.49 2.48
N ALA A 89 -9.19 -16.34 2.79
CA ALA A 89 -8.69 -15.39 1.80
C ALA A 89 -7.37 -15.84 1.12
N SER A 90 -6.71 -16.87 1.66
CA SER A 90 -5.50 -17.45 1.09
C SER A 90 -5.37 -18.93 1.42
N ALA A 91 -4.55 -19.64 0.64
CA ALA A 91 -4.23 -21.05 0.90
C ALA A 91 -3.54 -21.26 2.26
N ASP A 92 -2.71 -20.32 2.71
CA ASP A 92 -2.04 -20.41 4.00
C ASP A 92 -3.05 -20.34 5.17
N ILE A 93 -4.10 -19.48 5.07
CA ILE A 93 -5.19 -19.47 6.07
C ILE A 93 -5.96 -20.76 6.07
N LEU A 94 -6.31 -21.30 4.88
CA LEU A 94 -6.97 -22.60 4.78
C LEU A 94 -6.12 -23.70 5.43
N HIS A 95 -4.83 -23.72 5.16
CA HIS A 95 -3.89 -24.67 5.73
C HIS A 95 -3.81 -24.60 7.27
N CYS A 96 -3.79 -23.37 7.83
CA CYS A 96 -3.85 -23.19 9.28
C CYS A 96 -5.14 -23.80 9.87
N ARG A 97 -6.31 -23.53 9.27
CA ARG A 97 -7.59 -24.08 9.73
C ARG A 97 -7.64 -25.61 9.65
N GLN A 98 -7.14 -26.17 8.55
CA GLN A 98 -7.03 -27.63 8.39
C GLN A 98 -6.06 -28.25 9.41
N ALA A 99 -4.97 -27.58 9.71
CA ALA A 99 -4.01 -28.03 10.72
C ALA A 99 -4.60 -28.01 12.13
N LEU A 100 -5.35 -26.95 12.48
CA LEU A 100 -6.09 -26.86 13.74
C LEU A 100 -7.11 -27.99 13.87
N HIS A 101 -7.89 -28.24 12.80
CA HIS A 101 -8.87 -29.32 12.78
C HIS A 101 -8.21 -30.71 12.97
N ARG A 102 -7.07 -30.95 12.30
CA ARG A 102 -6.32 -32.20 12.51
C ARG A 102 -5.79 -32.36 13.93
N LEU A 103 -5.30 -31.29 14.56
CA LEU A 103 -4.86 -31.33 15.96
C LEU A 103 -6.03 -31.65 16.91
N ASP A 104 -7.22 -31.08 16.65
CA ASP A 104 -8.45 -31.39 17.41
C ASP A 104 -8.86 -32.83 17.28
N GLN A 105 -8.79 -33.41 16.07
CA GLN A 105 -9.03 -34.86 15.85
C GLN A 105 -8.08 -35.78 16.64
N HIS A 106 -6.89 -35.28 16.99
CA HIS A 106 -5.93 -35.97 17.87
C HIS A 106 -6.09 -35.58 19.35
N ASN A 107 -7.23 -35.02 19.74
CA ASN A 107 -7.52 -34.55 21.11
C ASN A 107 -6.46 -33.57 21.64
N LYS A 108 -5.93 -32.66 20.77
CA LYS A 108 -5.00 -31.61 21.15
C LYS A 108 -5.72 -30.27 21.23
N ASN A 109 -5.67 -29.65 22.39
CA ASN A 109 -6.27 -28.34 22.62
C ASN A 109 -5.29 -27.24 22.18
N VAL A 110 -5.69 -26.46 21.17
CA VAL A 110 -4.89 -25.33 20.67
C VAL A 110 -5.63 -24.02 20.88
N ALA A 111 -5.05 -23.14 21.67
CA ALA A 111 -5.49 -21.76 21.81
C ALA A 111 -4.58 -20.82 21.02
N MET A 112 -5.12 -19.75 20.48
CA MET A 112 -4.36 -18.70 19.84
C MET A 112 -4.57 -17.39 20.60
N GLN A 113 -3.48 -16.74 21.01
CA GLN A 113 -3.55 -15.53 21.81
C GLN A 113 -2.67 -14.42 21.23
N TRP A 114 -3.21 -13.23 21.18
CA TRP A 114 -2.45 -12.04 20.83
C TRP A 114 -1.58 -11.58 22.00
N VAL A 115 -0.34 -11.15 21.67
CA VAL A 115 0.60 -10.53 22.61
C VAL A 115 1.17 -9.25 21.99
N PRO A 116 1.48 -8.23 22.78
CA PRO A 116 2.16 -7.03 22.25
C PRO A 116 3.52 -7.36 21.63
N ALA A 117 3.88 -6.63 20.57
CA ALA A 117 5.23 -6.70 20.02
C ALA A 117 6.25 -6.18 21.05
N HIS A 118 7.44 -6.79 21.10
CA HIS A 118 8.55 -6.33 21.94
C HIS A 118 8.22 -6.14 23.43
N CYS A 119 7.45 -7.06 24.00
CA CYS A 119 7.04 -7.01 25.41
C CYS A 119 8.04 -7.73 26.36
N GLY A 120 9.27 -8.00 25.94
CA GLY A 120 10.31 -8.62 26.78
C GLY A 120 10.12 -10.13 27.03
N LEU A 121 9.18 -10.79 26.38
CA LEU A 121 9.01 -12.24 26.50
C LEU A 121 10.15 -12.94 25.76
N GLN A 122 10.99 -13.69 26.47
CA GLN A 122 12.18 -14.35 25.93
C GLN A 122 11.87 -15.23 24.70
N GLY A 123 10.80 -16.03 24.75
CA GLY A 123 10.40 -16.85 23.60
C GLY A 123 10.01 -16.03 22.36
N ASN A 124 9.40 -14.87 22.57
CA ASN A 124 9.07 -13.91 21.53
C ASN A 124 10.32 -13.30 20.88
N GLU A 125 11.31 -12.92 21.67
CA GLU A 125 12.60 -12.40 21.19
C GLU A 125 13.41 -13.48 20.45
N THR A 126 13.35 -14.74 20.92
CA THR A 126 13.96 -15.88 20.23
C THR A 126 13.30 -16.12 18.86
N ALA A 127 11.98 -16.11 18.79
CA ALA A 127 11.26 -16.27 17.53
C ALA A 127 11.54 -15.11 16.56
N ASP A 128 11.67 -13.87 17.06
CA ASP A 128 12.08 -12.70 16.28
C ASP A 128 13.50 -12.84 15.71
N PHE A 129 14.46 -13.31 16.52
CA PHE A 129 15.82 -13.59 16.07
C PHE A 129 15.82 -14.64 14.94
N LEU A 130 15.06 -15.72 15.09
CA LEU A 130 14.91 -16.77 14.08
C LEU A 130 14.29 -16.24 12.79
N ALA A 131 13.27 -15.40 12.89
CA ALA A 131 12.65 -14.76 11.73
C ALA A 131 13.64 -13.83 10.98
N LYS A 132 14.45 -13.06 11.72
CA LYS A 132 15.54 -12.24 11.14
C LYS A 132 16.57 -13.11 10.41
N LYS A 133 16.93 -14.25 10.97
CA LYS A 133 17.84 -15.22 10.35
C LYS A 133 17.25 -15.77 9.06
N ALA A 134 15.97 -16.14 9.06
CA ALA A 134 15.26 -16.64 7.88
C ALA A 134 15.19 -15.59 6.75
N ALA A 135 15.02 -14.32 7.07
CA ALA A 135 14.98 -13.25 6.07
C ALA A 135 16.33 -12.99 5.37
N LYS A 136 17.45 -13.44 5.95
CA LYS A 136 18.80 -13.28 5.38
C LYS A 136 19.22 -14.40 4.44
N ILE A 137 18.53 -15.53 4.47
CA ILE A 137 18.87 -16.67 3.60
C ILE A 137 18.16 -16.56 2.23
N LEU A 138 18.63 -17.35 1.26
CA LEU A 138 18.09 -17.36 -0.09
C LEU A 138 16.57 -17.62 -0.09
N GLN A 139 15.81 -16.75 -0.71
CA GLN A 139 14.36 -16.79 -0.78
C GLN A 139 13.87 -17.63 -1.96
N ILE A 140 13.91 -18.95 -1.81
CA ILE A 140 13.30 -19.87 -2.77
C ILE A 140 11.89 -20.21 -2.24
N SER A 141 10.86 -19.67 -2.88
CA SER A 141 9.48 -20.00 -2.53
C SER A 141 8.77 -20.60 -3.74
N LEU A 142 8.41 -21.86 -3.63
CA LEU A 142 7.55 -22.56 -4.59
C LEU A 142 6.05 -22.40 -4.24
N LYS A 143 5.74 -21.71 -3.14
CA LYS A 143 4.35 -21.47 -2.72
C LYS A 143 3.66 -20.46 -3.62
N PRO A 144 2.41 -20.71 -4.05
CA PRO A 144 1.63 -19.73 -4.80
C PRO A 144 1.49 -18.42 -4.05
N VAL A 145 1.60 -17.31 -4.78
CA VAL A 145 1.39 -15.98 -4.22
C VAL A 145 -0.10 -15.77 -3.98
N PRO A 146 -0.54 -15.28 -2.79
CA PRO A 146 -1.94 -14.98 -2.55
C PRO A 146 -2.49 -13.95 -3.55
N PHE A 147 -3.78 -14.09 -3.90
CA PHE A 147 -4.42 -13.26 -4.93
C PHE A 147 -4.31 -11.75 -4.66
N HIS A 148 -4.51 -11.34 -3.41
CA HIS A 148 -4.37 -9.92 -3.03
C HIS A 148 -2.94 -9.42 -3.18
N THR A 149 -1.94 -10.26 -2.89
CA THR A 149 -0.52 -9.93 -3.10
C THR A 149 -0.19 -9.83 -4.58
N ALA A 150 -0.69 -10.76 -5.42
CA ALA A 150 -0.54 -10.70 -6.87
C ALA A 150 -1.15 -9.41 -7.45
N LYS A 151 -2.38 -9.05 -7.05
CA LYS A 151 -3.01 -7.78 -7.44
C LYS A 151 -2.16 -6.57 -7.06
N ARG A 152 -1.61 -6.56 -5.85
CA ARG A 152 -0.72 -5.47 -5.39
C ARG A 152 0.53 -5.35 -6.25
N LEU A 153 1.19 -6.47 -6.54
CA LEU A 153 2.41 -6.48 -7.36
C LEU A 153 2.14 -6.01 -8.79
N ILE A 154 1.05 -6.50 -9.41
CA ILE A 154 0.62 -6.05 -10.74
C ILE A 154 0.35 -4.52 -10.73
N LYS A 155 -0.38 -4.02 -9.72
CA LYS A 155 -0.66 -2.59 -9.60
C LYS A 155 0.61 -1.75 -9.47
N ILE A 156 1.58 -2.19 -8.67
CA ILE A 156 2.88 -1.51 -8.52
C ILE A 156 3.62 -1.50 -9.85
N SER A 157 3.77 -2.66 -10.51
CA SER A 157 4.46 -2.77 -11.79
C SER A 157 3.84 -1.90 -12.88
N LEU A 158 2.50 -1.94 -13.02
CA LEU A 158 1.77 -1.10 -13.98
C LEU A 158 1.95 0.38 -13.68
N ARG A 159 1.87 0.77 -12.41
CA ARG A 159 2.05 2.18 -12.00
C ARG A 159 3.44 2.67 -12.34
N THR A 160 4.49 1.93 -11.98
CA THR A 160 5.88 2.30 -12.29
C THR A 160 6.10 2.43 -13.81
N THR A 161 5.60 1.47 -14.59
CA THR A 161 5.72 1.50 -16.05
C THR A 161 4.95 2.69 -16.65
N PHE A 162 3.75 2.95 -16.15
CA PHE A 162 2.92 4.07 -16.62
C PHE A 162 3.54 5.42 -16.26
N GLU A 163 4.04 5.59 -15.04
CA GLU A 163 4.71 6.81 -14.59
C GLU A 163 5.96 7.10 -15.42
N ALA A 164 6.77 6.08 -15.73
CA ALA A 164 7.95 6.25 -16.59
C ALA A 164 7.56 6.69 -18.01
N LYS A 165 6.54 6.07 -18.61
CA LYS A 165 6.02 6.45 -19.94
C LYS A 165 5.43 7.86 -19.93
N LEU A 166 4.70 8.23 -18.87
CA LEU A 166 4.12 9.56 -18.73
C LEU A 166 5.20 10.63 -18.61
N GLN A 167 6.25 10.38 -17.83
CA GLN A 167 7.38 11.29 -17.71
C GLN A 167 8.11 11.47 -19.04
N GLU A 168 8.39 10.39 -19.76
CA GLU A 168 9.04 10.47 -21.06
C GLU A 168 8.19 11.21 -22.11
N ALA A 169 6.89 10.94 -22.18
CA ALA A 169 5.98 11.60 -23.11
C ALA A 169 5.77 13.09 -22.79
N ASN A 170 6.05 13.53 -21.58
CA ASN A 170 5.78 14.89 -21.11
C ASN A 170 7.02 15.60 -20.54
N LYS A 171 8.22 15.12 -20.83
CA LYS A 171 9.48 15.69 -20.29
C LYS A 171 9.68 17.18 -20.59
N ASN A 172 9.00 17.72 -21.61
CA ASN A 172 9.06 19.14 -21.99
C ASN A 172 7.85 19.95 -21.46
N LYS A 173 7.13 19.41 -20.49
CA LYS A 173 5.94 20.09 -19.94
C LYS A 173 6.15 20.41 -18.46
N ASP A 174 6.42 21.68 -18.17
CA ASP A 174 6.72 22.21 -16.84
C ASP A 174 5.60 21.94 -15.81
N TRP A 175 4.36 21.81 -16.29
CA TRP A 175 3.20 21.57 -15.44
C TRP A 175 3.11 20.14 -14.84
N LEU A 176 3.88 19.18 -15.37
CA LEU A 176 3.80 17.78 -14.90
C LEU A 176 4.14 17.61 -13.42
N GLU A 177 5.10 18.38 -12.93
CA GLU A 177 5.47 18.37 -11.51
C GLU A 177 4.33 18.90 -10.62
N GLY A 178 3.66 19.98 -11.03
CA GLY A 178 2.56 20.58 -10.26
C GLY A 178 1.26 19.78 -10.23
N ILE A 179 1.09 18.80 -11.14
CA ILE A 179 -0.13 17.96 -11.19
C ILE A 179 -0.03 16.74 -10.27
N LYS A 180 1.16 16.31 -9.88
CA LYS A 180 1.35 15.14 -9.00
C LYS A 180 0.63 15.30 -7.65
N ASP A 181 0.46 16.52 -7.19
CA ASP A 181 -0.07 16.87 -5.88
C ASP A 181 -1.38 17.68 -5.93
N ILE A 182 -2.25 17.42 -6.92
CA ILE A 182 -3.57 18.07 -6.93
C ILE A 182 -4.36 17.58 -5.71
N PRO A 183 -4.59 18.45 -4.71
CA PRO A 183 -5.36 18.08 -3.53
C PRO A 183 -6.80 17.73 -3.92
N SER A 184 -7.50 17.01 -3.05
CA SER A 184 -8.94 16.71 -3.20
C SER A 184 -9.79 17.96 -2.91
N TRP A 185 -9.67 18.97 -3.78
CA TRP A 185 -10.47 20.19 -3.72
C TRP A 185 -11.85 20.01 -4.38
N PRO A 186 -12.79 20.89 -4.08
CA PRO A 186 -14.06 20.96 -4.84
C PRO A 186 -13.79 21.01 -6.34
N ARG A 187 -14.66 20.36 -7.12
CA ARG A 187 -14.49 20.18 -8.58
C ARG A 187 -14.19 21.48 -9.33
N GLU A 188 -14.91 22.55 -9.01
CA GLU A 188 -14.73 23.85 -9.65
C GLU A 188 -13.31 24.37 -9.48
N LYS A 189 -12.79 24.33 -8.25
CA LYS A 189 -11.42 24.75 -7.93
C LYS A 189 -10.38 23.86 -8.64
N SER A 190 -10.57 22.56 -8.59
CA SER A 190 -9.64 21.60 -9.23
C SER A 190 -9.59 21.77 -10.74
N VAL A 191 -10.72 21.94 -11.39
CA VAL A 191 -10.80 22.13 -12.85
C VAL A 191 -10.15 23.44 -13.29
N ALA A 192 -10.41 24.55 -12.59
CA ALA A 192 -9.81 25.82 -12.91
C ALA A 192 -8.28 25.78 -12.82
N LEU A 193 -7.76 25.26 -11.70
CA LEU A 193 -6.32 25.19 -11.47
C LEU A 193 -5.63 24.19 -12.43
N PHE A 194 -6.25 23.07 -12.73
CA PHE A 194 -5.74 22.12 -13.73
C PHE A 194 -5.63 22.78 -15.12
N ARG A 195 -6.67 23.49 -15.57
CA ARG A 195 -6.66 24.17 -16.88
C ARG A 195 -5.59 25.25 -16.94
N LEU A 196 -5.48 26.06 -15.89
CA LEU A 196 -4.45 27.11 -15.81
C LEU A 196 -3.03 26.52 -15.77
N ALA A 197 -2.83 25.44 -15.05
CA ALA A 197 -1.53 24.77 -14.96
C ALA A 197 -1.11 24.16 -16.29
N THR A 198 -2.05 23.55 -17.03
CA THR A 198 -1.76 22.90 -18.32
C THR A 198 -1.76 23.85 -19.50
N GLY A 199 -2.19 25.12 -19.33
CA GLY A 199 -2.38 26.08 -20.41
C GLY A 199 -3.48 25.68 -21.41
N HIS A 200 -4.37 24.75 -21.06
CA HIS A 200 -5.56 24.37 -21.83
C HIS A 200 -6.80 25.00 -21.18
N ASP A 201 -6.79 26.31 -21.14
CA ASP A 201 -7.80 27.14 -20.51
C ASP A 201 -8.69 27.85 -21.54
N CYS A 202 -9.58 28.73 -21.09
CA CYS A 202 -10.45 29.53 -21.94
C CYS A 202 -10.00 30.99 -22.05
N LEU A 203 -8.74 31.28 -21.70
CA LEU A 203 -8.19 32.64 -21.76
C LEU A 203 -7.76 32.98 -23.19
N SER A 204 -7.76 34.26 -23.53
CA SER A 204 -7.54 34.74 -24.91
C SER A 204 -6.23 34.28 -25.51
N LYS A 205 -5.15 34.18 -24.72
CA LYS A 205 -3.86 33.68 -25.19
C LYS A 205 -3.95 32.23 -25.71
N HIS A 206 -4.65 31.35 -24.97
CA HIS A 206 -4.84 29.96 -25.41
C HIS A 206 -5.81 29.89 -26.61
N LEU A 207 -6.91 30.63 -26.56
CA LEU A 207 -7.89 30.67 -27.66
C LEU A 207 -7.29 31.21 -28.96
N TYR A 208 -6.39 32.20 -28.87
CA TYR A 208 -5.60 32.71 -30.00
C TYR A 208 -4.68 31.62 -30.56
N LYS A 209 -3.95 30.91 -29.69
CA LYS A 209 -3.05 29.82 -30.09
C LYS A 209 -3.78 28.72 -30.88
N ILE A 210 -5.02 28.41 -30.51
CA ILE A 210 -5.85 27.41 -31.22
C ILE A 210 -6.74 28.03 -32.31
N LYS A 211 -6.50 29.30 -32.67
CA LYS A 211 -7.16 30.04 -33.76
C LYS A 211 -8.67 30.26 -33.58
N ILE A 212 -9.15 30.32 -32.35
CA ILE A 212 -10.54 30.69 -32.01
C ILE A 212 -10.68 32.21 -31.88
N PHE A 213 -9.68 32.87 -31.28
CA PHE A 213 -9.64 34.32 -31.14
C PHE A 213 -8.65 34.95 -32.12
N SER A 214 -8.88 36.23 -32.48
CA SER A 214 -8.03 37.02 -33.37
C SER A 214 -6.85 37.68 -32.63
N SER A 215 -6.90 37.81 -31.31
CA SER A 215 -5.87 38.44 -30.49
C SER A 215 -5.63 37.69 -29.17
N PRO A 216 -4.35 37.59 -28.71
CA PRO A 216 -4.03 37.00 -27.40
C PRO A 216 -4.23 38.00 -26.24
N LEU A 217 -4.49 39.28 -26.54
CA LEU A 217 -4.60 40.35 -25.54
C LEU A 217 -5.84 40.20 -24.67
N CYS A 218 -5.77 40.72 -23.46
CA CYS A 218 -6.89 40.70 -22.52
C CYS A 218 -8.05 41.57 -23.04
N PRO A 219 -9.23 41.00 -23.30
CA PRO A 219 -10.39 41.72 -23.74
C PRO A 219 -11.13 42.43 -22.60
N LEU A 220 -10.71 42.20 -21.34
CA LEU A 220 -11.40 42.69 -20.15
C LEU A 220 -10.82 44.00 -19.63
N CYS A 221 -9.52 44.27 -19.90
CA CYS A 221 -8.84 45.50 -19.45
C CYS A 221 -8.05 46.16 -20.60
N ASN A 222 -7.69 47.42 -20.41
CA ASN A 222 -6.99 48.21 -21.44
C ASN A 222 -5.45 48.16 -21.29
N GLN A 223 -4.89 47.16 -20.57
CA GLN A 223 -3.44 47.10 -20.29
C GLN A 223 -2.61 46.52 -21.45
N GLN A 224 -3.22 46.07 -22.53
CA GLN A 224 -2.57 45.47 -23.69
C GLN A 224 -1.64 44.27 -23.33
N GLU A 225 -1.94 43.59 -22.26
CA GLU A 225 -1.24 42.35 -21.85
C GLU A 225 -1.94 41.10 -22.39
N GLU A 226 -1.17 40.04 -22.62
CA GLU A 226 -1.73 38.75 -23.00
C GLU A 226 -2.59 38.16 -21.86
N MET A 227 -3.79 37.69 -22.16
CA MET A 227 -4.66 37.08 -21.15
C MET A 227 -4.27 35.63 -20.91
N ASP A 228 -3.36 35.43 -19.97
CA ASP A 228 -2.91 34.12 -19.50
C ASP A 228 -3.07 33.98 -17.96
N ALA A 229 -2.58 32.87 -17.40
CA ALA A 229 -2.65 32.60 -15.97
C ALA A 229 -1.95 33.66 -15.10
N ASN A 230 -0.90 34.31 -15.62
CA ASN A 230 -0.17 35.36 -14.91
C ASN A 230 -0.97 36.66 -14.90
N HIS A 231 -1.41 37.14 -16.06
CA HIS A 231 -2.26 38.32 -16.14
C HIS A 231 -3.58 38.15 -15.35
N LEU A 232 -4.16 36.97 -15.38
CA LEU A 232 -5.37 36.65 -14.61
C LEU A 232 -5.23 36.96 -13.11
N ARG A 233 -4.01 36.86 -12.53
CA ARG A 233 -3.77 37.11 -11.11
C ARG A 233 -3.93 38.59 -10.73
N HIS A 234 -3.64 39.50 -11.65
CA HIS A 234 -3.61 40.92 -11.39
C HIS A 234 -4.48 41.79 -12.33
N CYS A 235 -5.24 41.16 -13.24
CA CYS A 235 -6.13 41.87 -14.15
C CYS A 235 -7.07 42.81 -13.36
N PRO A 236 -7.04 44.14 -13.63
CA PRO A 236 -7.84 45.11 -12.86
C PRO A 236 -9.34 45.06 -13.17
N ALA A 237 -9.72 44.47 -14.29
CA ALA A 237 -11.13 44.30 -14.65
C ALA A 237 -11.84 43.20 -13.86
N LEU A 238 -11.07 42.37 -13.12
CA LEU A 238 -11.64 41.30 -12.31
C LEU A 238 -11.53 41.65 -10.82
N PRO A 239 -12.59 41.43 -10.03
CA PRO A 239 -12.55 41.70 -8.61
C PRO A 239 -11.47 40.85 -7.90
N PRO A 240 -10.95 41.34 -6.75
CA PRO A 240 -9.98 40.62 -5.96
C PRO A 240 -10.59 39.30 -5.49
N GLY A 241 -9.75 38.23 -5.42
CA GLY A 241 -10.20 36.91 -5.00
C GLY A 241 -9.23 35.79 -5.37
N PRO A 242 -9.52 34.56 -4.97
CA PRO A 242 -8.71 33.41 -5.33
C PRO A 242 -8.63 33.20 -6.85
N LEU A 243 -7.49 32.69 -7.33
CA LEU A 243 -7.23 32.53 -8.76
C LEU A 243 -8.29 31.72 -9.50
N TRP A 244 -8.84 30.69 -8.89
CA TRP A 244 -9.87 29.84 -9.48
C TRP A 244 -11.22 30.57 -9.66
N GLU A 245 -11.59 31.46 -8.73
CA GLU A 245 -12.79 32.32 -8.87
C GLU A 245 -12.61 33.32 -9.99
N ARG A 246 -11.44 33.98 -10.03
CA ARG A 246 -11.10 34.92 -11.11
C ARG A 246 -11.15 34.22 -12.48
N TYR A 247 -10.69 32.97 -12.55
CA TYR A 247 -10.75 32.16 -13.75
C TYR A 247 -12.19 31.94 -14.25
N TRP A 248 -13.09 31.55 -13.37
CA TRP A 248 -14.48 31.32 -13.77
C TRP A 248 -15.19 32.61 -14.18
N ARG A 249 -14.91 33.73 -13.49
CA ARG A 249 -15.43 35.05 -13.87
C ARG A 249 -14.91 35.50 -15.23
N ALA A 250 -13.61 35.40 -15.47
CA ALA A 250 -13.02 35.71 -16.77
C ALA A 250 -13.63 34.83 -17.88
N ARG A 251 -13.81 33.55 -17.62
CA ARG A 251 -14.46 32.63 -18.57
C ARG A 251 -15.87 33.09 -18.95
N CYS A 252 -16.72 33.37 -17.97
CA CYS A 252 -18.08 33.83 -18.25
C CYS A 252 -18.09 35.04 -19.18
N ILE A 253 -17.27 36.07 -18.89
CA ILE A 253 -17.23 37.27 -19.72
C ILE A 253 -16.65 36.98 -21.11
N ILE A 254 -15.57 36.20 -21.21
CA ILE A 254 -14.90 35.89 -22.49
C ILE A 254 -15.77 35.01 -23.39
N THR A 255 -16.58 34.13 -22.81
CA THR A 255 -17.49 33.26 -23.63
C THR A 255 -18.75 33.96 -24.09
N ASP A 256 -19.07 35.13 -23.52
CA ASP A 256 -20.21 35.96 -23.89
C ASP A 256 -19.82 37.07 -24.90
N LEU A 257 -18.51 37.18 -25.25
CA LEU A 257 -17.99 38.09 -26.28
C LEU A 257 -17.94 37.41 -27.66
#